data_0becc98e5fea21cdd293d7d8dabe2602
#
_entry.id   0becc98e5fea21cdd293d7d8dabe2602
#
_cell.length_a   1.000
_cell.length_b   1.000
_cell.length_c   1.000
_cell.angle_alpha   90.00
_cell.angle_beta   90.00
_cell.angle_gamma   90.00
#
_symmetry.space_group_name_H-M   'P 1'
#
loop_
_entity.id
_entity.type
_entity.pdbx_description
1 polymer ?
#
loop_
_entity_poly.entity_id
_entity_poly.type
_entity_poly.pdbx_seq_one_letter_code
_entity_poly.pdbx_strand_id
1 'polypeptide(L)'
;MAIPYNTTNTGTSIRDALGHSSIKVSGNWQHIENINIKHSGSWQDTKEVYVKSGGSWRKVHEGEHFLFQATLSGAQNEFNLGTWISGQGYSGNKIKGAIIVEGAQQRVNMGNFSSDSKVYLRINANCRIAGKGGNGGSRGGQNGQNGQRALYSRTPFIIDNAGIIAGGGGGGGGGNNSNCVYQNTNYFGCMKAQQCSELVQNQSPAYGGGGGGGAGTPGGSGLDGGQNGQALSGGGGGGDDGCESYSGGKGGNLGQDGDGAEGGNGGSGGTKGTAIDGISYRYSQSGNGNGDIRGSQIN
;
A
#
# COMPACT_ATOMS: atom_id res chain seq x y z
N MET A 1 -3.04 -30.60 -1.29
CA MET A 1 -2.57 -29.91 -2.52
C MET A 1 -1.08 -29.66 -2.34
N ALA A 2 -0.22 -30.30 -3.15
CA ALA A 2 1.22 -30.09 -3.02
C ALA A 2 1.56 -28.65 -3.47
N ILE A 3 2.21 -27.88 -2.62
CA ILE A 3 2.64 -26.54 -2.95
C ILE A 3 3.90 -26.64 -3.80
N PRO A 4 3.89 -26.25 -5.07
CA PRO A 4 5.08 -26.29 -5.91
C PRO A 4 6.02 -25.14 -5.51
N TYR A 5 6.98 -25.43 -4.64
CA TYR A 5 8.04 -24.49 -4.29
C TYR A 5 9.10 -24.46 -5.40
N ASN A 6 8.88 -23.66 -6.40
CA ASN A 6 9.93 -23.42 -7.39
C ASN A 6 10.86 -22.31 -6.90
N THR A 7 12.09 -22.66 -6.60
CA THR A 7 13.06 -21.89 -5.83
C THR A 7 14.19 -21.36 -6.69
N THR A 8 13.93 -20.71 -7.75
CA THR A 8 15.02 -20.07 -8.49
C THR A 8 15.01 -18.57 -8.20
N ASN A 9 15.94 -18.13 -7.40
CA ASN A 9 16.74 -16.92 -7.57
C ASN A 9 17.28 -16.21 -6.30
N THR A 10 17.22 -16.77 -5.12
CA THR A 10 17.74 -16.03 -3.95
C THR A 10 18.49 -16.83 -2.89
N GLY A 11 19.09 -17.95 -3.23
CA GLY A 11 19.97 -18.69 -2.29
C GLY A 11 19.29 -19.39 -1.11
N THR A 12 18.15 -18.90 -0.62
CA THR A 12 17.34 -19.53 0.42
C THR A 12 15.99 -19.90 -0.14
N SER A 13 15.62 -21.17 -0.08
CA SER A 13 14.31 -21.61 -0.54
C SER A 13 13.21 -21.05 0.37
N ILE A 14 12.03 -20.74 -0.18
CA ILE A 14 10.84 -20.37 0.62
C ILE A 14 10.58 -21.42 1.70
N ARG A 15 10.79 -22.68 1.35
CA ARG A 15 10.66 -23.83 2.24
C ARG A 15 11.58 -23.75 3.45
N ASP A 16 12.86 -23.43 3.25
CA ASP A 16 13.82 -23.27 4.33
C ASP A 16 13.50 -22.05 5.20
N ALA A 17 13.09 -20.95 4.56
CA ALA A 17 12.66 -19.73 5.26
C ALA A 17 11.43 -19.98 6.16
N LEU A 18 10.53 -20.86 5.78
CA LEU A 18 9.35 -21.23 6.56
C LEU A 18 9.62 -22.33 7.59
N GLY A 19 10.80 -22.97 7.54
CA GLY A 19 11.18 -24.05 8.47
C GLY A 19 10.38 -25.33 8.25
N HIS A 20 10.04 -25.65 7.01
CA HIS A 20 9.33 -26.89 6.66
C HIS A 20 10.26 -28.09 6.80
N SER A 21 9.70 -29.19 7.33
CA SER A 21 10.39 -30.48 7.42
C SER A 21 10.44 -31.18 6.07
N SER A 22 11.55 -31.83 5.77
CA SER A 22 11.71 -32.60 4.54
C SER A 22 12.37 -33.94 4.83
N ILE A 23 12.04 -34.95 4.04
CA ILE A 23 12.65 -36.30 4.08
C ILE A 23 13.32 -36.60 2.74
N LYS A 24 14.44 -37.29 2.77
CA LYS A 24 15.13 -37.71 1.57
C LYS A 24 14.63 -39.11 1.13
N VAL A 25 13.95 -39.17 0.00
CA VAL A 25 13.41 -40.40 -0.57
C VAL A 25 14.06 -40.64 -1.94
N SER A 26 14.71 -41.75 -2.11
CA SER A 26 15.39 -42.12 -3.38
C SER A 26 16.33 -41.02 -3.91
N GLY A 27 17.07 -40.38 -3.00
CA GLY A 27 18.03 -39.32 -3.35
C GLY A 27 17.45 -37.91 -3.47
N ASN A 28 16.14 -37.77 -3.52
CA ASN A 28 15.45 -36.47 -3.64
C ASN A 28 14.83 -36.02 -2.29
N TRP A 29 14.92 -34.72 -1.98
CA TRP A 29 14.25 -34.15 -0.85
C TRP A 29 12.76 -33.96 -1.15
N GLN A 30 11.90 -34.55 -0.32
CA GLN A 30 10.45 -34.42 -0.37
C GLN A 30 9.95 -33.72 0.88
N HIS A 31 8.98 -32.83 0.73
CA HIS A 31 8.34 -32.16 1.85
C HIS A 31 7.45 -33.14 2.62
N ILE A 32 7.48 -33.00 3.97
CA ILE A 32 6.57 -33.76 4.84
C ILE A 32 5.35 -32.87 5.10
N GLU A 33 4.19 -33.27 4.60
CA GLU A 33 2.93 -32.56 4.84
C GLU A 33 2.33 -32.96 6.20
N ASN A 34 2.28 -34.27 6.48
CA ASN A 34 1.74 -34.80 7.72
C ASN A 34 2.58 -35.97 8.24
N ILE A 35 2.71 -36.06 9.53
CA ILE A 35 3.28 -37.23 10.21
C ILE A 35 2.17 -37.84 11.07
N ASN A 36 1.87 -39.11 10.81
CA ASN A 36 0.90 -39.85 11.58
C ASN A 36 1.58 -40.92 12.42
N ILE A 37 1.13 -41.09 13.66
CA ILE A 37 1.56 -42.18 14.53
C ILE A 37 0.38 -43.15 14.75
N LYS A 38 0.69 -44.44 14.78
CA LYS A 38 -0.30 -45.46 15.15
C LYS A 38 -0.30 -45.63 16.66
N HIS A 39 -1.38 -45.21 17.31
CA HIS A 39 -1.58 -45.37 18.75
C HIS A 39 -2.88 -46.16 18.99
N SER A 40 -2.79 -47.19 19.84
CA SER A 40 -3.95 -48.05 20.18
C SER A 40 -4.73 -48.58 18.98
N GLY A 41 -4.03 -48.90 17.88
CA GLY A 41 -4.62 -49.45 16.65
C GLY A 41 -5.14 -48.39 15.65
N SER A 42 -5.24 -47.14 16.03
CA SER A 42 -5.70 -46.03 15.16
C SER A 42 -4.55 -45.12 14.76
N TRP A 43 -4.60 -44.61 13.52
CA TRP A 43 -3.69 -43.58 13.07
C TRP A 43 -4.13 -42.22 13.58
N GLN A 44 -3.19 -41.47 14.19
CA GLN A 44 -3.43 -40.13 14.74
C GLN A 44 -2.43 -39.14 14.14
N ASP A 45 -2.90 -37.95 13.80
CA ASP A 45 -2.06 -36.86 13.35
C ASP A 45 -1.12 -36.41 14.46
N THR A 46 0.14 -36.25 14.11
CA THR A 46 1.17 -35.80 15.05
C THR A 46 1.25 -34.27 15.01
N LYS A 47 1.00 -33.63 16.13
CA LYS A 47 1.08 -32.17 16.25
C LYS A 47 2.52 -31.68 16.16
N GLU A 48 3.46 -32.35 16.84
CA GLU A 48 4.86 -31.96 16.90
C GLU A 48 5.76 -33.19 16.95
N VAL A 49 6.90 -33.13 16.24
CA VAL A 49 7.97 -34.14 16.34
C VAL A 49 9.24 -33.45 16.77
N TYR A 50 9.89 -34.03 17.77
CA TYR A 50 11.18 -33.57 18.26
C TYR A 50 12.24 -34.65 18.05
N VAL A 51 13.46 -34.23 17.73
CA VAL A 51 14.64 -35.07 17.62
C VAL A 51 15.66 -34.59 18.68
N LYS A 52 16.24 -35.54 19.45
CA LYS A 52 17.32 -35.22 20.36
C LYS A 52 18.64 -35.19 19.59
N SER A 53 19.29 -34.04 19.57
CA SER A 53 20.58 -33.84 18.92
C SER A 53 21.48 -32.99 19.78
N GLY A 54 22.72 -33.48 20.03
CA GLY A 54 23.68 -32.77 20.88
C GLY A 54 23.19 -32.57 22.32
N GLY A 55 22.40 -33.48 22.88
CA GLY A 55 21.85 -33.39 24.24
C GLY A 55 20.57 -32.56 24.35
N SER A 56 20.17 -31.81 23.33
CA SER A 56 18.98 -30.95 23.34
C SER A 56 17.88 -31.48 22.41
N TRP A 57 16.62 -31.29 22.83
CA TRP A 57 15.46 -31.58 21.98
C TRP A 57 15.24 -30.46 20.97
N ARG A 58 15.17 -30.81 19.70
CA ARG A 58 14.87 -29.88 18.59
C ARG A 58 13.58 -30.27 17.92
N LYS A 59 12.65 -29.32 17.79
CA LYS A 59 11.42 -29.53 17.04
C LYS A 59 11.76 -29.65 15.55
N VAL A 60 11.34 -30.74 14.90
CA VAL A 60 11.59 -31.02 13.48
C VAL A 60 10.32 -31.08 12.66
N HIS A 61 9.16 -31.16 13.30
CA HIS A 61 7.88 -31.14 12.63
C HIS A 61 6.81 -30.45 13.49
N GLU A 62 5.94 -29.71 12.85
CA GLU A 62 4.81 -29.04 13.46
C GLU A 62 3.61 -29.12 12.50
N GLY A 63 2.68 -30.03 12.83
CA GLY A 63 1.59 -30.44 11.93
C GLY A 63 0.32 -29.60 12.01
N GLU A 64 0.27 -28.57 12.88
CA GLU A 64 -0.96 -27.80 13.11
C GLU A 64 -1.14 -26.59 12.19
N HIS A 65 -0.20 -26.32 11.28
CA HIS A 65 -0.26 -25.14 10.43
C HIS A 65 -0.94 -25.45 9.12
N PHE A 66 -1.86 -24.58 8.72
CA PHE A 66 -2.37 -24.57 7.35
C PHE A 66 -1.26 -24.06 6.41
N LEU A 67 -0.83 -24.94 5.51
CA LEU A 67 0.20 -24.61 4.53
C LEU A 67 -0.41 -24.00 3.28
N PHE A 68 0.13 -22.85 2.82
CA PHE A 68 -0.44 -22.16 1.69
C PHE A 68 0.61 -21.48 0.80
N GLN A 69 0.23 -21.28 -0.47
CA GLN A 69 0.88 -20.34 -1.38
C GLN A 69 -0.19 -19.56 -2.12
N ALA A 70 -0.17 -18.24 -1.99
CA ALA A 70 -1.01 -17.32 -2.73
C ALA A 70 -0.16 -16.54 -3.73
N THR A 71 -0.50 -16.60 -5.01
CA THR A 71 0.16 -15.82 -6.07
C THR A 71 -0.77 -14.70 -6.48
N LEU A 72 -0.31 -13.46 -6.35
CA LEU A 72 -1.04 -12.24 -6.67
C LEU A 72 -0.56 -11.73 -8.03
N SER A 73 -1.23 -12.15 -9.10
CA SER A 73 -0.96 -11.72 -10.46
C SER A 73 -1.95 -10.64 -10.91
N GLY A 74 -1.47 -9.71 -11.73
CA GLY A 74 -2.27 -8.61 -12.25
C GLY A 74 -2.49 -7.47 -11.25
N ALA A 75 -3.25 -6.47 -11.67
CA ALA A 75 -3.66 -5.36 -10.80
C ALA A 75 -4.88 -5.78 -9.98
N GLN A 76 -4.70 -5.97 -8.70
CA GLN A 76 -5.77 -6.34 -7.79
C GLN A 76 -6.06 -5.23 -6.80
N ASN A 77 -7.31 -5.16 -6.38
CA ASN A 77 -7.72 -4.41 -5.21
C ASN A 77 -7.06 -5.03 -3.96
N GLU A 78 -7.52 -4.73 -2.79
CA GLU A 78 -6.99 -5.28 -1.55
C GLU A 78 -6.99 -6.81 -1.51
N PHE A 79 -5.83 -7.42 -1.22
CA PHE A 79 -5.72 -8.83 -0.87
C PHE A 79 -5.81 -9.00 0.65
N ASN A 80 -6.75 -9.79 1.13
CA ASN A 80 -6.91 -10.14 2.53
C ASN A 80 -6.64 -11.64 2.74
N LEU A 81 -5.53 -11.94 3.42
CA LEU A 81 -5.08 -13.32 3.65
C LEU A 81 -6.11 -14.13 4.46
N GLY A 82 -6.71 -13.52 5.48
CA GLY A 82 -7.72 -14.21 6.30
C GLY A 82 -8.94 -14.64 5.47
N THR A 83 -9.47 -13.74 4.66
CA THR A 83 -10.58 -14.04 3.75
C THR A 83 -10.19 -15.12 2.73
N TRP A 84 -8.98 -15.00 2.16
CA TRP A 84 -8.49 -15.96 1.18
C TRP A 84 -8.35 -17.37 1.79
N ILE A 85 -7.75 -17.48 2.99
CA ILE A 85 -7.58 -18.76 3.71
C ILE A 85 -8.93 -19.36 4.09
N SER A 86 -9.87 -18.56 4.58
CA SER A 86 -11.23 -19.03 4.86
C SER A 86 -11.93 -19.58 3.61
N GLY A 87 -11.68 -18.95 2.45
CA GLY A 87 -12.15 -19.45 1.15
C GLY A 87 -11.53 -20.79 0.75
N GLN A 88 -10.38 -21.18 1.32
CA GLN A 88 -9.78 -22.51 1.17
C GLN A 88 -10.32 -23.54 2.17
N GLY A 89 -11.32 -23.17 2.98
CA GLY A 89 -11.94 -24.05 3.96
C GLY A 89 -11.23 -24.14 5.32
N TYR A 90 -10.23 -23.31 5.58
CA TYR A 90 -9.53 -23.31 6.87
C TYR A 90 -10.04 -22.19 7.79
N SER A 91 -10.42 -22.56 9.01
CA SER A 91 -10.94 -21.65 10.04
C SER A 91 -10.02 -21.48 11.26
N GLY A 92 -8.85 -22.14 11.26
CA GLY A 92 -7.88 -22.04 12.34
C GLY A 92 -7.04 -20.75 12.26
N ASN A 93 -6.16 -20.56 13.24
CA ASN A 93 -5.33 -19.36 13.35
C ASN A 93 -3.83 -19.62 13.19
N LYS A 94 -3.42 -20.85 12.85
CA LYS A 94 -2.02 -21.23 12.64
C LYS A 94 -1.74 -21.46 11.18
N ILE A 95 -0.89 -20.65 10.60
CA ILE A 95 -0.59 -20.68 9.18
C ILE A 95 0.91 -20.63 8.91
N LYS A 96 1.36 -21.31 7.88
CA LYS A 96 2.71 -21.16 7.31
C LYS A 96 2.62 -21.18 5.79
N GLY A 97 3.13 -20.15 5.14
CA GLY A 97 3.05 -20.14 3.69
C GLY A 97 3.67 -18.90 3.06
N ALA A 98 3.46 -18.76 1.77
CA ALA A 98 4.01 -17.68 0.98
C ALA A 98 2.92 -16.87 0.29
N ILE A 99 3.15 -15.57 0.20
CA ILE A 99 2.47 -14.66 -0.70
C ILE A 99 3.50 -14.22 -1.73
N ILE A 100 3.23 -14.45 -3.01
CA ILE A 100 4.10 -14.07 -4.13
C ILE A 100 3.39 -12.99 -4.93
N VAL A 101 4.00 -11.82 -5.03
CA VAL A 101 3.48 -10.69 -5.78
C VAL A 101 4.13 -10.64 -7.16
N GLU A 102 3.32 -10.87 -8.19
CA GLU A 102 3.71 -10.89 -9.62
C GLU A 102 3.04 -9.78 -10.43
N GLY A 103 2.52 -8.75 -9.75
CA GLY A 103 1.85 -7.62 -10.38
C GLY A 103 1.78 -6.40 -9.47
N ALA A 104 0.89 -5.48 -9.80
CA ALA A 104 0.62 -4.31 -8.98
C ALA A 104 -0.54 -4.58 -8.03
N GLN A 105 -0.31 -4.53 -6.73
CA GLN A 105 -1.33 -4.73 -5.70
C GLN A 105 -1.63 -3.41 -4.99
N GLN A 106 -2.92 -3.16 -4.69
CA GLN A 106 -3.31 -1.96 -3.95
C GLN A 106 -2.90 -2.06 -2.47
N ARG A 107 -3.25 -3.16 -1.82
CA ARG A 107 -2.96 -3.41 -0.40
C ARG A 107 -2.86 -4.90 -0.13
N VAL A 108 -1.93 -5.28 0.72
CA VAL A 108 -1.84 -6.65 1.25
C VAL A 108 -2.09 -6.62 2.74
N ASN A 109 -3.12 -7.31 3.18
CA ASN A 109 -3.49 -7.48 4.58
C ASN A 109 -3.23 -8.93 4.99
N MET A 110 -2.17 -9.15 5.79
CA MET A 110 -1.80 -10.49 6.28
C MET A 110 -2.55 -10.90 7.54
N GLY A 111 -3.41 -10.04 8.08
CA GLY A 111 -4.26 -10.35 9.23
C GLY A 111 -3.51 -10.44 10.56
N ASN A 112 -4.16 -11.13 11.49
CA ASN A 112 -3.68 -11.36 12.85
C ASN A 112 -3.81 -12.86 13.17
N PHE A 113 -2.85 -13.64 12.71
CA PHE A 113 -2.74 -15.06 13.03
C PHE A 113 -1.84 -15.29 14.25
N SER A 114 -1.83 -16.50 14.77
CA SER A 114 -1.05 -16.90 15.95
C SER A 114 0.44 -16.51 15.82
N SER A 115 1.11 -16.27 16.94
CA SER A 115 2.52 -15.88 17.00
C SER A 115 3.50 -16.94 16.48
N ASP A 116 3.07 -18.19 16.39
CA ASP A 116 3.82 -19.30 15.78
C ASP A 116 3.56 -19.44 14.27
N SER A 117 2.64 -18.63 13.72
CA SER A 117 2.43 -18.51 12.29
C SER A 117 3.62 -17.84 11.62
N LYS A 118 3.81 -18.09 10.32
CA LYS A 118 4.88 -17.47 9.53
C LYS A 118 4.47 -17.27 8.07
N VAL A 119 4.55 -16.04 7.61
CA VAL A 119 4.27 -15.69 6.22
C VAL A 119 5.54 -15.21 5.54
N TYR A 120 5.85 -15.79 4.39
CA TYR A 120 6.92 -15.33 3.53
C TYR A 120 6.32 -14.47 2.41
N LEU A 121 6.63 -13.18 2.42
CA LEU A 121 6.16 -12.23 1.41
C LEU A 121 7.28 -11.99 0.40
N ARG A 122 7.08 -12.43 -0.83
CA ARG A 122 7.96 -12.13 -1.96
C ARG A 122 7.33 -11.15 -2.90
N ILE A 123 8.05 -10.08 -3.22
CA ILE A 123 7.68 -9.15 -4.28
C ILE A 123 8.71 -9.29 -5.40
N ASN A 124 8.28 -9.74 -6.55
CA ASN A 124 9.15 -9.92 -7.71
C ASN A 124 9.61 -8.58 -8.29
N ALA A 125 10.70 -8.60 -9.07
CA ALA A 125 11.18 -7.41 -9.75
C ALA A 125 10.10 -6.79 -10.63
N ASN A 126 10.04 -5.46 -10.68
CA ASN A 126 9.02 -4.67 -11.38
C ASN A 126 7.58 -4.81 -10.85
N CYS A 127 7.38 -5.55 -9.74
CA CYS A 127 6.10 -5.66 -9.06
C CYS A 127 6.03 -4.70 -7.88
N ARG A 128 4.81 -4.43 -7.38
CA ARG A 128 4.64 -3.52 -6.25
C ARG A 128 3.44 -3.84 -5.38
N ILE A 129 3.53 -3.44 -4.13
CA ILE A 129 2.40 -3.25 -3.22
C ILE A 129 2.36 -1.76 -2.92
N ALA A 130 1.31 -1.06 -3.36
CA ALA A 130 1.20 0.38 -3.17
C ALA A 130 -0.19 0.75 -2.67
N GLY A 131 -0.26 1.49 -1.57
CA GLY A 131 -1.53 2.02 -1.07
C GLY A 131 -2.24 2.87 -2.12
N LYS A 132 -3.55 3.01 -2.02
CA LYS A 132 -4.31 3.95 -2.86
C LYS A 132 -3.85 5.39 -2.59
N GLY A 133 -3.69 6.19 -3.62
CA GLY A 133 -3.43 7.62 -3.50
C GLY A 133 -4.62 8.38 -2.93
N GLY A 134 -4.36 9.43 -2.16
CA GLY A 134 -5.37 10.36 -1.67
C GLY A 134 -5.93 11.22 -2.81
N ASN A 135 -7.21 11.53 -2.78
CA ASN A 135 -7.79 12.47 -3.74
C ASN A 135 -7.35 13.91 -3.44
N GLY A 136 -7.26 14.73 -4.46
CA GLY A 136 -7.04 16.16 -4.31
C GLY A 136 -8.19 16.86 -3.57
N GLY A 137 -7.91 17.99 -2.94
CA GLY A 137 -8.93 18.86 -2.37
C GLY A 137 -9.65 19.64 -3.45
N SER A 138 -10.97 19.86 -3.29
CA SER A 138 -11.73 20.74 -4.18
C SER A 138 -11.30 22.18 -3.99
N ARG A 139 -11.55 23.00 -5.01
CA ARG A 139 -11.43 24.48 -4.91
C ARG A 139 -12.19 25.02 -3.70
N GLY A 140 -11.81 26.20 -3.24
CA GLY A 140 -12.36 26.82 -2.02
C GLY A 140 -11.64 26.37 -0.75
N GLY A 141 -10.36 26.01 -0.85
CA GLY A 141 -9.48 25.74 0.28
C GLY A 141 -9.67 24.37 0.93
N GLN A 142 -10.22 23.41 0.21
CA GLN A 142 -10.41 22.05 0.73
C GLN A 142 -9.07 21.31 0.85
N ASN A 143 -8.91 20.56 1.94
CA ASN A 143 -7.72 19.73 2.13
C ASN A 143 -7.70 18.52 1.20
N GLY A 144 -6.50 18.14 0.77
CA GLY A 144 -6.27 16.86 0.11
C GLY A 144 -6.49 15.68 1.06
N GLN A 145 -6.90 14.55 0.52
CA GLN A 145 -7.10 13.32 1.28
C GLN A 145 -5.76 12.59 1.51
N ASN A 146 -5.71 11.84 2.60
CA ASN A 146 -4.53 11.03 2.92
C ASN A 146 -4.41 9.82 1.98
N GLY A 147 -3.17 9.45 1.66
CA GLY A 147 -2.86 8.19 1.02
C GLY A 147 -3.14 7.00 1.96
N GLN A 148 -3.37 5.83 1.37
CA GLN A 148 -3.64 4.61 2.13
C GLN A 148 -2.36 3.80 2.38
N ARG A 149 -2.39 2.94 3.40
CA ARG A 149 -1.30 1.99 3.68
C ARG A 149 -1.20 0.91 2.61
N ALA A 150 0.02 0.36 2.43
CA ALA A 150 0.29 -0.73 1.49
C ALA A 150 0.23 -2.11 2.15
N LEU A 151 0.96 -2.31 3.23
CA LEU A 151 1.07 -3.59 3.92
C LEU A 151 0.58 -3.47 5.35
N TYR A 152 -0.25 -4.42 5.77
CA TYR A 152 -0.67 -4.59 7.16
C TYR A 152 -0.40 -6.01 7.63
N SER A 153 0.21 -6.16 8.80
CA SER A 153 0.39 -7.46 9.45
C SER A 153 0.41 -7.34 10.98
N ARG A 154 -0.28 -8.27 11.61
CA ARG A 154 -0.07 -8.66 13.01
C ARG A 154 0.33 -10.13 13.09
N THR A 155 0.63 -10.72 11.96
CA THR A 155 1.16 -12.08 11.80
C THR A 155 2.66 -11.98 11.57
N PRO A 156 3.48 -12.83 12.18
CA PRO A 156 4.90 -12.89 11.92
C PRO A 156 5.22 -13.15 10.46
N PHE A 157 6.12 -12.34 9.87
CA PHE A 157 6.42 -12.42 8.45
C PHE A 157 7.90 -12.13 8.11
N ILE A 158 8.30 -12.62 6.94
CA ILE A 158 9.59 -12.36 6.29
C ILE A 158 9.33 -11.66 4.97
N ILE A 159 10.12 -10.63 4.66
CA ILE A 159 10.05 -9.93 3.37
C ILE A 159 11.26 -10.30 2.50
N ASP A 160 10.97 -10.70 1.26
CA ASP A 160 11.92 -10.80 0.15
C ASP A 160 11.43 -9.84 -0.96
N ASN A 161 11.97 -8.62 -0.97
CA ASN A 161 11.47 -7.56 -1.84
C ASN A 161 12.49 -7.19 -2.94
N ALA A 162 12.22 -7.61 -4.16
CA ALA A 162 12.93 -7.13 -5.35
C ALA A 162 12.16 -6.03 -6.11
N GLY A 163 10.99 -5.64 -5.60
CA GLY A 163 10.10 -4.63 -6.17
C GLY A 163 9.93 -3.42 -5.26
N ILE A 164 8.69 -2.94 -5.13
CA ILE A 164 8.34 -1.74 -4.37
C ILE A 164 7.25 -2.05 -3.34
N ILE A 165 7.45 -1.61 -2.09
CA ILE A 165 6.41 -1.49 -1.06
C ILE A 165 6.28 -0.01 -0.72
N ALA A 166 5.12 0.61 -0.95
CA ALA A 166 4.95 2.03 -0.73
C ALA A 166 3.57 2.42 -0.22
N GLY A 167 3.50 3.30 0.74
CA GLY A 167 2.27 3.99 1.08
C GLY A 167 1.77 4.83 -0.11
N GLY A 168 0.47 4.99 -0.26
CA GLY A 168 -0.10 5.92 -1.25
C GLY A 168 0.35 7.34 -0.96
N GLY A 169 0.54 8.14 -1.99
CA GLY A 169 0.80 9.58 -1.86
C GLY A 169 -0.44 10.33 -1.36
N GLY A 170 -0.25 11.40 -0.61
CA GLY A 170 -1.34 12.30 -0.23
C GLY A 170 -1.87 13.09 -1.42
N GLY A 171 -3.13 13.46 -1.41
CA GLY A 171 -3.70 14.40 -2.39
C GLY A 171 -3.24 15.83 -2.12
N GLY A 172 -3.13 16.65 -3.16
CA GLY A 172 -2.85 18.08 -3.03
C GLY A 172 -4.05 18.86 -2.45
N GLY A 173 -3.80 19.96 -1.79
CA GLY A 173 -4.85 20.86 -1.31
C GLY A 173 -5.50 21.66 -2.44
N GLY A 174 -6.76 22.04 -2.29
CA GLY A 174 -7.45 22.91 -3.22
C GLY A 174 -7.14 24.39 -2.98
N GLY A 175 -6.95 25.17 -4.03
CA GLY A 175 -6.78 26.62 -3.98
C GLY A 175 -8.04 27.32 -3.48
N ASN A 176 -7.84 28.44 -2.82
CA ASN A 176 -8.94 29.26 -2.33
C ASN A 176 -9.57 30.10 -3.47
N ASN A 177 -10.86 30.31 -3.35
CA ASN A 177 -11.57 31.20 -4.23
C ASN A 177 -11.30 32.66 -3.82
N SER A 178 -11.17 33.55 -4.78
CA SER A 178 -11.11 34.98 -4.55
C SER A 178 -12.28 35.69 -5.22
N ASN A 179 -12.66 36.83 -4.69
CA ASN A 179 -13.63 37.71 -5.35
C ASN A 179 -12.85 38.70 -6.20
N CYS A 180 -12.78 38.48 -7.50
CA CYS A 180 -12.22 39.45 -8.41
C CYS A 180 -13.19 40.61 -8.65
N VAL A 181 -12.71 41.79 -8.35
CA VAL A 181 -13.36 43.03 -8.80
C VAL A 181 -12.70 43.44 -10.09
N TYR A 182 -13.28 43.05 -11.23
CA TYR A 182 -12.86 43.62 -12.51
C TYR A 182 -13.28 45.08 -12.56
N GLN A 183 -12.35 45.96 -12.37
CA GLN A 183 -12.55 47.36 -12.81
C GLN A 183 -12.36 47.34 -14.32
N ASN A 184 -13.48 47.41 -15.04
CA ASN A 184 -13.43 47.61 -16.50
C ASN A 184 -12.94 49.03 -16.76
N THR A 185 -11.61 49.21 -16.88
CA THR A 185 -10.98 50.50 -17.17
C THR A 185 -11.00 50.83 -18.66
N ASN A 186 -12.10 50.51 -19.37
CA ASN A 186 -12.32 51.10 -20.67
C ASN A 186 -12.67 52.58 -20.48
N TYR A 187 -11.67 53.36 -20.10
CA TYR A 187 -11.71 54.81 -20.08
C TYR A 187 -11.73 55.32 -21.51
N PHE A 188 -12.91 55.34 -22.12
CA PHE A 188 -13.19 56.24 -23.21
C PHE A 188 -14.10 57.36 -22.70
N GLY A 189 -13.47 58.45 -22.21
CA GLY A 189 -14.09 59.78 -22.12
C GLY A 189 -15.27 59.88 -21.18
N CYS A 190 -15.10 59.61 -19.87
CA CYS A 190 -16.02 60.15 -18.86
C CYS A 190 -15.92 61.68 -18.81
N MET A 191 -16.79 62.36 -19.50
CA MET A 191 -16.86 63.82 -19.53
C MET A 191 -17.56 64.46 -18.30
N LYS A 192 -18.14 63.62 -17.39
CA LYS A 192 -18.74 64.11 -16.17
C LYS A 192 -18.51 63.10 -15.04
N ALA A 193 -17.95 63.60 -13.92
CA ALA A 193 -17.64 62.77 -12.77
C ALA A 193 -18.84 62.00 -12.15
N GLN A 194 -20.05 62.38 -12.44
CA GLN A 194 -21.27 61.78 -11.91
C GLN A 194 -21.75 60.55 -12.70
N GLN A 195 -21.20 60.30 -13.87
CA GLN A 195 -21.55 59.12 -14.68
C GLN A 195 -20.57 57.95 -14.48
N CYS A 196 -19.46 58.16 -13.77
CA CYS A 196 -18.49 57.12 -13.49
C CYS A 196 -18.81 56.33 -12.22
N SER A 197 -19.83 56.72 -11.43
CA SER A 197 -20.21 56.01 -10.20
C SER A 197 -21.13 54.80 -10.43
N GLU A 198 -21.56 54.53 -11.65
CA GLU A 198 -22.32 53.34 -12.05
C GLU A 198 -21.49 52.37 -12.86
N LEU A 199 -20.17 52.31 -12.63
CA LEU A 199 -19.39 51.18 -13.13
C LEU A 199 -19.81 49.93 -12.35
N VAL A 200 -20.68 49.18 -13.00
CA VAL A 200 -21.15 47.90 -12.52
C VAL A 200 -19.92 47.06 -12.11
N GLN A 201 -19.76 46.89 -10.84
CA GLN A 201 -18.83 45.89 -10.30
C GLN A 201 -19.38 44.51 -10.69
N ASN A 202 -19.02 44.04 -11.87
CA ASN A 202 -19.19 42.64 -12.19
C ASN A 202 -18.19 41.87 -11.34
N GLN A 203 -18.61 41.48 -10.16
CA GLN A 203 -17.90 40.54 -9.34
C GLN A 203 -18.08 39.17 -9.99
N SER A 204 -17.16 38.79 -10.82
CA SER A 204 -17.07 37.38 -11.23
C SER A 204 -16.26 36.65 -10.17
N PRO A 205 -16.84 35.62 -9.53
CA PRO A 205 -16.07 34.83 -8.60
C PRO A 205 -14.92 34.16 -9.36
N ALA A 206 -13.69 34.43 -9.02
CA ALA A 206 -12.54 33.71 -9.49
C ALA A 206 -12.39 32.43 -8.66
N TYR A 207 -12.33 31.33 -9.35
CA TYR A 207 -12.24 30.03 -8.70
C TYR A 207 -10.78 29.60 -8.62
N GLY A 208 -10.36 29.14 -7.43
CA GLY A 208 -9.06 28.52 -7.25
C GLY A 208 -8.98 27.17 -7.94
N GLY A 209 -7.78 26.73 -8.29
CA GLY A 209 -7.52 25.41 -8.84
C GLY A 209 -7.71 24.30 -7.82
N GLY A 210 -8.23 23.17 -8.22
CA GLY A 210 -8.33 21.99 -7.36
C GLY A 210 -7.00 21.28 -7.17
N GLY A 211 -6.86 20.48 -6.12
CA GLY A 211 -5.66 19.70 -5.83
C GLY A 211 -5.48 18.50 -6.76
N GLY A 212 -4.23 18.14 -7.02
CA GLY A 212 -3.86 16.93 -7.74
C GLY A 212 -4.03 15.66 -6.87
N GLY A 213 -4.34 14.53 -7.48
CA GLY A 213 -4.42 13.23 -6.81
C GLY A 213 -3.04 12.67 -6.44
N GLY A 214 -2.92 12.01 -5.30
CA GLY A 214 -1.69 11.33 -4.88
C GLY A 214 -1.40 10.06 -5.69
N ALA A 215 -0.12 9.69 -5.75
CA ALA A 215 0.30 8.44 -6.40
C ALA A 215 -0.22 7.20 -5.66
N GLY A 216 -0.44 6.12 -6.37
CA GLY A 216 -0.90 4.87 -5.74
C GLY A 216 -1.43 3.84 -6.71
N THR A 217 -1.99 2.77 -6.16
CA THR A 217 -2.66 1.71 -6.91
C THR A 217 -4.08 1.52 -6.36
N PRO A 218 -5.10 2.13 -6.97
CA PRO A 218 -5.00 3.18 -7.98
C PRO A 218 -4.49 4.52 -7.42
N GLY A 219 -4.09 5.42 -8.29
CA GLY A 219 -3.83 6.81 -7.93
C GLY A 219 -5.10 7.53 -7.48
N GLY A 220 -4.96 8.58 -6.70
CA GLY A 220 -6.06 9.44 -6.29
C GLY A 220 -6.58 10.30 -7.43
N SER A 221 -7.83 10.72 -7.36
CA SER A 221 -8.43 11.63 -8.32
C SER A 221 -7.98 13.07 -8.06
N GLY A 222 -7.60 13.80 -9.10
CA GLY A 222 -7.54 15.24 -9.07
C GLY A 222 -8.96 15.84 -9.15
N LEU A 223 -9.16 17.00 -8.58
CA LEU A 223 -10.43 17.70 -8.57
C LEU A 223 -10.26 19.10 -9.16
N ASP A 224 -11.36 19.66 -9.71
CA ASP A 224 -11.47 21.05 -10.21
C ASP A 224 -10.26 21.52 -11.04
N GLY A 225 -9.90 20.76 -12.07
CA GLY A 225 -8.74 21.03 -12.95
C GLY A 225 -7.43 20.38 -12.49
N GLY A 226 -7.35 19.84 -11.28
CA GLY A 226 -6.23 19.02 -10.83
C GLY A 226 -6.11 17.71 -11.62
N GLN A 227 -4.91 17.23 -11.82
CA GLN A 227 -4.63 15.97 -12.51
C GLN A 227 -4.75 14.78 -11.58
N ASN A 228 -5.16 13.63 -12.12
CA ASN A 228 -5.16 12.37 -11.37
C ASN A 228 -3.74 11.91 -11.06
N GLY A 229 -3.55 11.34 -9.88
CA GLY A 229 -2.34 10.63 -9.52
C GLY A 229 -2.15 9.38 -10.37
N GLN A 230 -0.91 9.03 -10.62
CA GLN A 230 -0.49 7.84 -11.35
C GLN A 230 0.08 6.78 -10.40
N ALA A 231 0.53 5.69 -10.96
CA ALA A 231 1.05 4.57 -10.20
C ALA A 231 2.26 4.91 -9.29
N LEU A 232 3.14 5.80 -9.74
CA LEU A 232 4.37 6.17 -9.04
C LEU A 232 4.46 7.66 -8.72
N SER A 233 3.72 8.53 -9.42
CA SER A 233 3.78 9.98 -9.31
C SER A 233 2.42 10.60 -8.98
N GLY A 234 2.42 11.65 -8.18
CA GLY A 234 1.26 12.48 -7.93
C GLY A 234 0.85 13.28 -9.16
N GLY A 235 -0.42 13.66 -9.24
CA GLY A 235 -0.98 14.53 -10.25
C GLY A 235 -0.64 16.01 -9.98
N GLY A 236 -0.54 16.82 -11.02
CA GLY A 236 -0.40 18.26 -10.90
C GLY A 236 -1.64 18.92 -10.28
N GLY A 237 -1.48 20.01 -9.56
CA GLY A 237 -2.58 20.86 -9.12
C GLY A 237 -3.23 21.59 -10.31
N GLY A 238 -4.49 21.98 -10.18
CA GLY A 238 -5.20 22.83 -11.14
C GLY A 238 -4.66 24.25 -11.11
N GLY A 239 -4.58 24.86 -12.27
CA GLY A 239 -4.29 26.28 -12.39
C GLY A 239 -5.42 27.17 -11.87
N ASP A 240 -5.13 28.42 -11.68
CA ASP A 240 -6.11 29.45 -11.34
C ASP A 240 -6.77 30.07 -12.60
N ASP A 241 -7.88 30.74 -12.41
CA ASP A 241 -8.59 31.44 -13.49
C ASP A 241 -8.09 32.87 -13.70
N GLY A 242 -6.90 33.23 -13.20
CA GLY A 242 -6.17 34.42 -13.59
C GLY A 242 -6.44 35.70 -12.80
N CYS A 243 -7.21 35.67 -11.72
CA CYS A 243 -7.44 36.84 -10.84
C CYS A 243 -7.15 36.45 -9.39
N GLU A 244 -6.01 36.81 -8.84
CA GLU A 244 -5.67 36.61 -7.41
C GLU A 244 -6.17 35.29 -6.78
N SER A 245 -6.62 34.38 -7.60
CA SER A 245 -6.98 33.04 -7.22
C SER A 245 -5.71 32.20 -7.09
N TYR A 246 -5.79 31.16 -6.29
CA TYR A 246 -4.61 30.38 -5.94
C TYR A 246 -4.66 29.01 -6.58
N SER A 247 -3.53 28.59 -7.15
CA SER A 247 -3.38 27.26 -7.73
C SER A 247 -3.55 26.17 -6.68
N GLY A 248 -4.10 25.04 -7.09
CA GLY A 248 -4.15 23.84 -6.25
C GLY A 248 -2.77 23.21 -6.04
N GLY A 249 -2.58 22.55 -4.92
CA GLY A 249 -1.37 21.81 -4.59
C GLY A 249 -1.22 20.54 -5.45
N LYS A 250 0.00 20.07 -5.62
CA LYS A 250 0.28 18.80 -6.31
C LYS A 250 0.01 17.62 -5.39
N GLY A 251 -0.43 16.51 -5.94
CA GLY A 251 -0.47 15.23 -5.22
C GLY A 251 0.94 14.69 -4.96
N GLY A 252 1.13 14.04 -3.81
CA GLY A 252 2.41 13.42 -3.43
C GLY A 252 2.73 12.19 -4.28
N ASN A 253 4.00 11.94 -4.51
CA ASN A 253 4.49 10.67 -5.06
C ASN A 253 4.28 9.54 -4.04
N LEU A 254 4.55 8.29 -4.44
CA LEU A 254 4.47 7.15 -3.52
C LEU A 254 5.30 7.41 -2.25
N GLY A 255 4.66 7.29 -1.10
CA GLY A 255 5.27 7.50 0.21
C GLY A 255 5.59 8.97 0.52
N GLN A 256 5.01 9.93 -0.20
CA GLN A 256 5.17 11.38 0.02
C GLN A 256 3.83 12.05 0.32
N ASP A 257 3.88 13.11 1.12
CA ASP A 257 2.72 13.95 1.40
C ASP A 257 2.36 14.74 0.12
N GLY A 258 1.11 15.13 -0.02
CA GLY A 258 0.68 16.08 -1.03
C GLY A 258 1.07 17.51 -0.64
N ASP A 259 1.22 18.37 -1.63
CA ASP A 259 1.49 19.80 -1.41
C ASP A 259 0.21 20.54 -0.98
N GLY A 260 0.36 21.54 -0.13
CA GLY A 260 -0.71 22.53 0.11
C GLY A 260 -0.92 23.39 -1.14
N ALA A 261 -2.09 23.97 -1.26
CA ALA A 261 -2.35 24.98 -2.27
C ALA A 261 -1.58 26.28 -1.99
N GLU A 262 -1.34 27.07 -3.03
CA GLU A 262 -0.78 28.40 -2.88
C GLU A 262 -1.76 29.34 -2.17
N GLY A 263 -1.23 30.29 -1.41
CA GLY A 263 -2.00 31.33 -0.71
C GLY A 263 -2.47 30.99 0.71
N GLY A 264 -2.62 31.99 1.55
CA GLY A 264 -2.81 31.83 2.99
C GLY A 264 -4.10 31.13 3.48
N ASN A 265 -5.08 30.92 2.60
CA ASN A 265 -6.34 30.23 2.89
C ASN A 265 -6.56 29.00 1.98
N GLY A 266 -5.52 28.53 1.32
CA GLY A 266 -5.59 27.31 0.52
C GLY A 266 -5.66 26.06 1.40
N GLY A 267 -6.17 24.96 0.85
CA GLY A 267 -6.21 23.67 1.53
C GLY A 267 -4.81 23.07 1.74
N SER A 268 -4.63 22.39 2.84
CA SER A 268 -3.41 21.61 3.10
C SER A 268 -3.37 20.35 2.23
N GLY A 269 -2.17 19.89 1.88
CA GLY A 269 -2.00 18.59 1.27
C GLY A 269 -2.37 17.45 2.24
N GLY A 270 -2.81 16.33 1.70
CA GLY A 270 -3.02 15.10 2.45
C GLY A 270 -1.69 14.43 2.82
N THR A 271 -1.67 13.68 3.90
CA THR A 271 -0.49 12.92 4.32
C THR A 271 -0.32 11.64 3.51
N LYS A 272 0.92 11.20 3.37
CA LYS A 272 1.24 9.89 2.78
C LYS A 272 0.66 8.74 3.58
N GLY A 273 0.37 7.64 2.89
CA GLY A 273 0.05 6.37 3.52
C GLY A 273 1.28 5.68 4.12
N THR A 274 1.03 4.75 5.01
CA THR A 274 2.08 3.91 5.63
C THR A 274 2.52 2.82 4.65
N ALA A 275 3.83 2.61 4.51
CA ALA A 275 4.36 1.52 3.70
C ALA A 275 4.11 0.16 4.40
N ILE A 276 4.51 0.04 5.66
CA ILE A 276 4.33 -1.17 6.48
C ILE A 276 3.74 -0.79 7.82
N ASP A 277 2.58 -1.35 8.14
CA ASP A 277 1.94 -1.31 9.46
C ASP A 277 2.06 -2.70 10.09
N GLY A 278 2.86 -2.81 11.14
CA GLY A 278 3.21 -4.04 11.82
C GLY A 278 4.67 -4.45 11.66
N ILE A 279 5.59 -3.49 11.64
CA ILE A 279 7.02 -3.75 11.43
C ILE A 279 7.64 -4.62 12.52
N SER A 280 7.12 -4.59 13.75
CA SER A 280 7.58 -5.47 14.85
C SER A 280 7.32 -6.96 14.60
N TYR A 281 6.41 -7.29 13.70
CA TYR A 281 6.14 -8.68 13.31
C TYR A 281 7.06 -9.17 12.20
N ARG A 282 7.92 -8.30 11.66
CA ARG A 282 8.90 -8.66 10.64
C ARG A 282 10.11 -9.34 11.27
N TYR A 283 10.39 -10.56 10.85
CA TYR A 283 11.67 -11.18 11.15
C TYR A 283 12.79 -10.57 10.29
N SER A 284 13.93 -10.25 10.93
CA SER A 284 15.14 -9.92 10.21
C SER A 284 15.70 -11.17 9.55
N GLN A 285 15.90 -11.15 8.25
CA GLN A 285 16.62 -12.19 7.52
C GLN A 285 17.87 -11.57 6.92
N SER A 286 19.01 -12.21 7.16
CA SER A 286 20.26 -11.86 6.48
C SER A 286 20.18 -12.29 5.02
N GLY A 287 20.31 -11.37 4.13
CA GLY A 287 20.38 -11.61 2.67
C GLY A 287 19.05 -11.41 1.96
N ASN A 288 19.07 -10.54 1.02
CA ASN A 288 18.07 -10.12 0.05
C ASN A 288 16.91 -9.26 0.53
N GLY A 289 16.88 -8.08 0.02
CA GLY A 289 15.67 -7.42 -0.33
C GLY A 289 15.07 -6.54 0.73
N ASN A 290 15.82 -5.58 1.18
CA ASN A 290 15.19 -4.32 1.55
C ASN A 290 14.85 -3.50 0.30
N GLY A 291 14.40 -4.12 -0.78
CA GLY A 291 13.99 -3.43 -1.98
C GLY A 291 13.44 -2.03 -1.72
N ASP A 292 12.90 -1.37 -2.64
CA ASP A 292 12.41 -0.02 -2.51
C ASP A 292 11.19 0.03 -1.54
N ILE A 293 11.37 0.57 -0.33
CA ILE A 293 10.31 0.79 0.65
C ILE A 293 10.13 2.30 0.85
N ARG A 294 8.97 2.84 0.43
CA ARG A 294 8.68 4.28 0.45
C ARG A 294 7.54 4.61 1.40
N GLY A 295 7.79 5.44 2.39
CA GLY A 295 6.85 5.86 3.42
C GLY A 295 7.19 5.31 4.79
N SER A 296 6.34 5.62 5.78
CA SER A 296 6.55 5.22 7.17
C SER A 296 6.37 3.71 7.37
N GLN A 297 7.14 3.18 8.34
CA GLN A 297 6.99 1.84 8.86
C GLN A 297 6.61 1.98 10.34
N ILE A 298 5.46 1.44 10.72
CA ILE A 298 4.88 1.59 12.07
C ILE A 298 4.42 0.23 12.64
N ASN A 299 4.07 0.20 13.91
CA ASN A 299 3.47 -0.94 14.60
C ASN A 299 1.97 -0.77 14.81
#